data_85875f9d4297dfeb07034bd4abec958b
#
_entry.id   85875f9d4297dfeb07034bd4abec958b
#
_cell.length_a   1.000
_cell.length_b   1.000
_cell.length_c   1.000
_cell.angle_alpha   90.00
_cell.angle_beta   90.00
_cell.angle_gamma   90.00
#
_symmetry.space_group_name_H-M   'P 1'
#
loop_
_entity.id
_entity.type
_entity.pdbx_description
1 polymer ?
#
loop_
_entity_poly.entity_id
_entity_poly.type
_entity_poly.pdbx_seq_one_letter_code
_entity_poly.pdbx_strand_id
1 'polypeptide(L)'
;MKNFMSVGAATQAVKLDQPGLTLVLGNNLDLGGEGSRNGTGKTTIINALSFVLFGDAITNIKRDNLINKTNQKAMSVSCEFEVSGHKYRIERGRKPNYFKFLVDDQVVNEKDTDEAQGENRLTQDEINRVFGMSLPLFKNIIALNTYNQPFLAMKPTEQRAIIEELLGITQLSNKADRLKEQITQSRNDIKAEEIRIESVKNANEKIEDTIRKFKIKSQAWEDTHQKNIGSLETAISELTKIDIEQELEQHKKLSDWKELSQEINGFQKQLDYDTREQTNTQKQINEYQEQLESLENKTCPMCEQQIHDDTAHTKIITNTKQHIQTHTSTVQTLQESITHTKNRIQGLGEVGNRPETKYQSMDEAYQHKQNLSNLKNDLEHIKEEVNPHSEQIETLQTKNIEEINYDMINNLTKLKEHQEFLYRLLTSKDSFIRKKIIDQNLAYLNARLNQYLEELGLPHEVVFQSDLSVEITELGRELDFDNLSRGERNRLILGLSWAFRDIFESTNTPINLLFIDELID
;
A
#
# COMPACT_ATOMS: atom_id res chain seq x y z
N MET A 1 4.46 -30.56 15.80
CA MET A 1 4.17 -31.33 14.56
C MET A 1 4.07 -32.82 14.85
N LYS A 2 3.09 -33.44 14.23
CA LYS A 2 2.79 -34.88 14.36
C LYS A 2 2.27 -35.42 13.04
N ASN A 3 2.69 -36.58 12.63
CA ASN A 3 2.33 -37.21 11.35
C ASN A 3 2.52 -36.29 10.12
N PHE A 4 3.56 -35.49 10.16
CA PHE A 4 3.87 -34.51 9.13
C PHE A 4 5.18 -34.86 8.42
N MET A 5 5.14 -35.11 7.12
CA MET A 5 6.28 -35.53 6.29
C MET A 5 7.09 -36.68 6.93
N SER A 6 8.34 -36.42 7.32
CA SER A 6 9.21 -37.43 8.01
C SER A 6 8.87 -37.62 9.48
N VAL A 7 8.09 -36.77 10.11
CA VAL A 7 7.70 -36.87 11.51
C VAL A 7 6.55 -37.87 11.66
N GLY A 8 6.74 -38.87 12.49
CA GLY A 8 5.76 -39.95 12.76
C GLY A 8 4.71 -39.57 13.81
N ALA A 9 4.19 -40.61 14.51
CA ALA A 9 3.10 -40.47 15.48
C ALA A 9 3.52 -39.75 16.79
N ALA A 10 4.79 -39.75 17.14
CA ALA A 10 5.29 -38.99 18.28
C ALA A 10 5.31 -37.52 17.95
N THR A 11 4.76 -36.70 18.84
CA THR A 11 4.78 -35.23 18.66
C THR A 11 6.21 -34.71 18.82
N GLN A 12 6.68 -33.98 17.84
CA GLN A 12 7.97 -33.29 17.87
C GLN A 12 7.73 -31.80 18.03
N ALA A 13 8.45 -31.18 18.96
CA ALA A 13 8.45 -29.75 19.18
C ALA A 13 9.83 -29.17 18.88
N VAL A 14 9.86 -27.99 18.26
CA VAL A 14 11.09 -27.25 18.00
C VAL A 14 10.92 -25.86 18.58
N LYS A 15 11.86 -25.45 19.43
CA LYS A 15 11.90 -24.12 19.98
C LYS A 15 12.68 -23.22 19.03
N LEU A 16 12.04 -22.18 18.51
CA LEU A 16 12.60 -21.30 17.46
C LEU A 16 13.00 -19.91 17.99
N ASP A 17 12.74 -19.62 19.25
CA ASP A 17 13.01 -18.33 19.91
C ASP A 17 14.39 -18.29 20.60
N GLN A 18 15.35 -19.07 20.12
CA GLN A 18 16.70 -19.06 20.66
C GLN A 18 17.52 -17.92 20.04
N PRO A 19 18.21 -17.10 20.84
CA PRO A 19 19.05 -16.05 20.31
C PRO A 19 20.31 -16.63 19.63
N GLY A 20 20.75 -15.95 18.58
CA GLY A 20 21.97 -16.30 17.87
C GLY A 20 21.81 -17.34 16.77
N LEU A 21 22.93 -17.89 16.32
CA LEU A 21 22.98 -18.86 15.23
C LEU A 21 22.77 -20.29 15.77
N THR A 22 21.79 -20.99 15.21
CA THR A 22 21.53 -22.40 15.51
C THR A 22 21.82 -23.25 14.29
N LEU A 23 22.78 -24.17 14.40
CA LEU A 23 23.08 -25.14 13.35
C LEU A 23 22.26 -26.41 13.58
N VAL A 24 21.39 -26.75 12.62
CA VAL A 24 20.59 -27.98 12.65
C VAL A 24 21.30 -29.08 11.88
N LEU A 25 21.83 -30.04 12.60
CA LEU A 25 22.49 -31.20 12.02
C LEU A 25 21.56 -32.42 11.99
N GLY A 26 21.54 -33.11 10.87
CA GLY A 26 20.85 -34.38 10.73
C GLY A 26 21.84 -35.54 10.89
N ASN A 27 21.41 -36.61 11.60
CA ASN A 27 22.12 -37.87 11.61
C ASN A 27 21.17 -38.96 11.08
N ASN A 28 21.52 -39.53 9.94
CA ASN A 28 20.72 -40.58 9.30
C ASN A 28 21.19 -41.95 9.79
N LEU A 29 20.38 -42.52 10.68
CA LEU A 29 20.68 -43.83 11.29
C LEU A 29 20.31 -45.02 10.39
N ASP A 30 19.46 -44.77 9.35
CA ASP A 30 18.95 -45.86 8.49
C ASP A 30 19.95 -46.30 7.41
N LEU A 31 20.85 -45.41 7.01
CA LEU A 31 21.82 -45.66 5.91
C LEU A 31 23.19 -46.17 6.37
N GLY A 32 23.39 -46.41 7.66
CA GLY A 32 24.55 -47.11 8.21
C GLY A 32 25.94 -46.53 7.94
N GLY A 33 26.03 -45.28 7.47
CA GLY A 33 27.30 -44.62 7.17
C GLY A 33 27.52 -43.41 8.08
N GLU A 34 28.68 -43.33 8.72
CA GLU A 34 29.14 -42.12 9.39
C GLU A 34 29.17 -40.96 8.38
N GLY A 35 28.33 -39.96 8.61
CA GLY A 35 28.31 -38.73 7.82
C GLY A 35 27.15 -38.52 6.86
N SER A 36 26.21 -39.46 6.71
CA SER A 36 24.99 -39.22 5.93
C SER A 36 24.06 -38.24 6.65
N ARG A 37 23.95 -37.04 6.12
CA ARG A 37 23.13 -35.93 6.70
C ARG A 37 21.82 -35.69 5.96
N ASN A 38 21.61 -36.38 4.84
CA ASN A 38 20.45 -36.20 3.99
C ASN A 38 19.28 -37.07 4.40
N GLY A 39 18.05 -36.67 4.13
CA GLY A 39 16.83 -37.42 4.45
C GLY A 39 16.40 -37.39 5.92
N THR A 40 17.09 -36.68 6.80
CA THR A 40 16.83 -36.61 8.24
C THR A 40 15.69 -35.72 8.66
N GLY A 41 15.05 -35.02 7.72
CA GLY A 41 13.88 -34.18 8.00
C GLY A 41 14.20 -32.72 8.41
N LYS A 42 15.39 -32.19 8.15
CA LYS A 42 15.73 -30.80 8.44
C LYS A 42 14.73 -29.83 7.80
N THR A 43 14.50 -29.95 6.49
CA THR A 43 13.53 -29.15 5.72
C THR A 43 12.08 -29.37 6.19
N THR A 44 11.78 -30.46 6.91
CA THR A 44 10.44 -30.70 7.47
C THR A 44 10.05 -29.64 8.49
N ILE A 45 11.00 -29.09 9.25
CA ILE A 45 10.76 -28.03 10.25
C ILE A 45 10.22 -26.78 9.56
N ILE A 46 10.88 -26.37 8.48
CA ILE A 46 10.51 -25.15 7.74
C ILE A 46 9.18 -25.36 7.00
N ASN A 47 8.99 -26.55 6.42
CA ASN A 47 7.72 -26.92 5.78
C ASN A 47 6.55 -26.93 6.77
N ALA A 48 6.78 -27.38 8.01
CA ALA A 48 5.75 -27.38 9.05
C ALA A 48 5.37 -25.96 9.46
N LEU A 49 6.36 -25.08 9.62
CA LEU A 49 6.12 -23.66 9.92
C LEU A 49 5.34 -22.99 8.78
N SER A 50 5.78 -23.18 7.54
CA SER A 50 5.08 -22.64 6.37
C SER A 50 3.65 -23.17 6.26
N PHE A 51 3.45 -24.47 6.47
CA PHE A 51 2.12 -25.06 6.41
C PHE A 51 1.18 -24.53 7.49
N VAL A 52 1.66 -24.38 8.72
CA VAL A 52 0.80 -23.88 9.80
C VAL A 52 0.45 -22.41 9.59
N LEU A 53 1.38 -21.58 9.12
CA LEU A 53 1.15 -20.15 8.86
C LEU A 53 0.29 -19.90 7.62
N PHE A 54 0.60 -20.56 6.50
CA PHE A 54 0.02 -20.22 5.19
C PHE A 54 -0.85 -21.32 4.58
N GLY A 55 -0.89 -22.50 5.16
CA GLY A 55 -1.62 -23.66 4.65
C GLY A 55 -0.92 -24.43 3.54
N ASP A 56 0.28 -24.03 3.14
CA ASP A 56 1.09 -24.65 2.10
C ASP A 56 2.55 -24.83 2.58
N ALA A 57 3.22 -25.85 2.08
CA ALA A 57 4.64 -26.05 2.34
C ALA A 57 5.49 -25.08 1.51
N ILE A 58 6.73 -24.85 1.94
CA ILE A 58 7.73 -24.10 1.15
C ILE A 58 8.02 -24.81 -0.16
N THR A 59 8.22 -26.12 -0.07
CA THR A 59 8.46 -27.00 -1.21
C THR A 59 7.16 -27.21 -1.98
N ASN A 60 7.25 -27.40 -3.29
CA ASN A 60 6.08 -27.61 -4.15
C ASN A 60 5.49 -29.03 -3.98
N ILE A 61 5.07 -29.35 -2.74
CA ILE A 61 4.47 -30.63 -2.37
C ILE A 61 2.96 -30.43 -2.20
N LYS A 62 2.16 -31.27 -2.86
CA LYS A 62 0.71 -31.27 -2.67
C LYS A 62 0.37 -31.50 -1.19
N ARG A 63 -0.62 -30.81 -0.66
CA ARG A 63 -1.03 -30.85 0.75
C ARG A 63 -1.27 -32.26 1.30
N ASP A 64 -1.83 -33.17 0.49
CA ASP A 64 -2.06 -34.56 0.89
C ASP A 64 -0.76 -35.36 1.05
N ASN A 65 0.28 -34.98 0.32
CA ASN A 65 1.60 -35.60 0.44
C ASN A 65 2.42 -35.10 1.64
N LEU A 66 1.91 -34.08 2.36
CA LEU A 66 2.48 -33.63 3.63
C LEU A 66 2.16 -34.58 4.79
N ILE A 67 1.13 -35.43 4.62
CA ILE A 67 0.78 -36.43 5.62
C ILE A 67 1.87 -37.51 5.64
N ASN A 68 2.31 -37.88 6.82
CA ASN A 68 3.29 -38.95 6.97
C ASN A 68 2.84 -40.22 6.24
N LYS A 69 3.70 -40.73 5.36
CA LYS A 69 3.36 -41.85 4.46
C LYS A 69 3.09 -43.19 5.19
N THR A 70 3.68 -43.38 6.37
CA THR A 70 3.48 -44.58 7.18
C THR A 70 2.14 -44.54 7.89
N ASN A 71 1.81 -43.42 8.52
CA ASN A 71 0.61 -43.30 9.36
C ASN A 71 -0.64 -42.91 8.59
N GLN A 72 -0.51 -42.13 7.50
CA GLN A 72 -1.54 -41.71 6.54
C GLN A 72 -2.76 -40.99 7.15
N LYS A 73 -2.70 -40.60 8.43
CA LYS A 73 -3.82 -39.97 9.17
C LYS A 73 -3.33 -39.08 10.30
N ALA A 74 -4.25 -38.30 10.85
CA ALA A 74 -4.08 -37.47 12.03
C ALA A 74 -2.83 -36.57 11.97
N MET A 75 -2.61 -35.93 10.80
CA MET A 75 -1.57 -34.93 10.65
C MET A 75 -1.96 -33.66 11.41
N SER A 76 -1.05 -33.18 12.23
CA SER A 76 -1.23 -31.99 13.05
C SER A 76 0.05 -31.16 13.09
N VAL A 77 -0.09 -29.86 12.86
CA VAL A 77 0.98 -28.88 13.04
C VAL A 77 0.42 -27.69 13.83
N SER A 78 1.16 -27.24 14.83
CA SER A 78 0.85 -26.04 15.60
C SER A 78 2.06 -25.11 15.68
N CYS A 79 1.82 -23.80 15.75
CA CYS A 79 2.82 -22.79 15.99
C CYS A 79 2.29 -21.78 17.00
N GLU A 80 3.14 -21.41 17.95
CA GLU A 80 2.90 -20.34 18.90
C GLU A 80 3.93 -19.24 18.67
N PHE A 81 3.47 -17.99 18.68
CA PHE A 81 4.32 -16.82 18.52
C PHE A 81 3.69 -15.61 19.22
N GLU A 82 4.48 -14.58 19.45
CA GLU A 82 4.04 -13.34 20.09
C GLU A 82 4.30 -12.16 19.16
N VAL A 83 3.32 -11.26 19.04
CA VAL A 83 3.43 -10.02 18.30
C VAL A 83 2.80 -8.91 19.12
N SER A 84 3.54 -7.83 19.38
CA SER A 84 3.04 -6.64 20.10
C SER A 84 2.42 -6.96 21.47
N GLY A 85 2.95 -7.98 22.17
CA GLY A 85 2.48 -8.39 23.50
C GLY A 85 1.27 -9.33 23.49
N HIS A 86 0.73 -9.69 22.34
CA HIS A 86 -0.32 -10.71 22.22
C HIS A 86 0.25 -12.05 21.80
N LYS A 87 -0.26 -13.12 22.43
CA LYS A 87 0.11 -14.50 22.10
C LYS A 87 -0.84 -15.05 21.06
N TYR A 88 -0.27 -15.57 20.00
CA TYR A 88 -0.99 -16.19 18.90
C TYR A 88 -0.67 -17.67 18.84
N ARG A 89 -1.69 -18.49 18.59
CA ARG A 89 -1.54 -19.93 18.34
C ARG A 89 -2.35 -20.32 17.13
N ILE A 90 -1.69 -20.99 16.20
CA ILE A 90 -2.30 -21.53 14.98
C ILE A 90 -2.15 -23.03 15.00
N GLU A 91 -3.23 -23.75 14.72
CA GLU A 91 -3.25 -25.20 14.58
C GLU A 91 -3.89 -25.60 13.26
N ARG A 92 -3.20 -26.44 12.52
CA ARG A 92 -3.73 -27.01 11.28
C ARG A 92 -3.57 -28.52 11.28
N GLY A 93 -4.60 -29.22 10.82
CA GLY A 93 -4.59 -30.66 10.66
C GLY A 93 -5.16 -31.14 9.34
N ARG A 94 -4.80 -32.38 9.01
CA ARG A 94 -5.41 -33.10 7.88
C ARG A 94 -5.68 -34.54 8.28
N LYS A 95 -6.83 -35.06 7.81
CA LYS A 95 -7.38 -36.39 8.14
C LYS A 95 -7.49 -36.65 9.64
N PRO A 96 -8.34 -35.87 10.36
CA PRO A 96 -9.34 -34.91 9.87
C PRO A 96 -8.77 -33.51 9.51
N ASN A 97 -9.48 -32.79 8.66
CA ASN A 97 -9.17 -31.40 8.36
C ASN A 97 -9.67 -30.50 9.49
N TYR A 98 -8.79 -29.67 10.03
CA TYR A 98 -9.17 -28.60 10.96
C TYR A 98 -8.22 -27.43 10.86
N PHE A 99 -8.72 -26.25 11.25
CA PHE A 99 -7.97 -25.02 11.29
C PHE A 99 -8.46 -24.18 12.46
N LYS A 100 -7.56 -23.91 13.42
CA LYS A 100 -7.84 -23.12 14.62
C LYS A 100 -6.87 -21.94 14.69
N PHE A 101 -7.40 -20.80 15.06
CA PHE A 101 -6.64 -19.58 15.33
C PHE A 101 -7.05 -19.03 16.69
N LEU A 102 -6.07 -18.88 17.58
CA LEU A 102 -6.26 -18.41 18.94
C LEU A 102 -5.44 -17.14 19.15
N VAL A 103 -6.01 -16.19 19.89
CA VAL A 103 -5.35 -14.98 20.36
C VAL A 103 -5.52 -14.93 21.90
N ASP A 104 -4.42 -14.84 22.63
CA ASP A 104 -4.40 -14.86 24.09
C ASP A 104 -5.23 -16.00 24.68
N ASP A 105 -5.02 -17.21 24.15
CA ASP A 105 -5.72 -18.47 24.48
C ASP A 105 -7.25 -18.46 24.19
N GLN A 106 -7.79 -17.40 23.58
CA GLN A 106 -9.18 -17.37 23.14
C GLN A 106 -9.27 -17.79 21.66
N VAL A 107 -10.16 -18.72 21.37
CA VAL A 107 -10.40 -19.17 19.99
C VAL A 107 -11.14 -18.06 19.23
N VAL A 108 -10.45 -17.47 18.26
CA VAL A 108 -11.04 -16.46 17.36
C VAL A 108 -11.81 -17.14 16.23
N ASN A 109 -11.30 -18.27 15.75
CA ASN A 109 -11.98 -19.08 14.76
C ASN A 109 -11.60 -20.56 14.90
N GLU A 110 -12.61 -21.43 14.99
CA GLU A 110 -12.46 -22.87 15.05
C GLU A 110 -13.43 -23.52 14.06
N LYS A 111 -12.92 -24.30 13.09
CA LYS A 111 -13.76 -25.07 12.18
C LYS A 111 -13.21 -26.45 11.86
N ASP A 112 -14.11 -27.39 11.96
CA ASP A 112 -13.85 -28.83 11.82
C ASP A 112 -14.33 -29.42 10.48
N THR A 113 -14.83 -28.59 9.51
CA THR A 113 -15.48 -29.13 8.31
C THR A 113 -14.98 -28.54 6.99
N ASP A 114 -15.04 -29.38 5.94
CA ASP A 114 -14.68 -29.04 4.56
C ASP A 114 -15.59 -27.99 3.90
N GLU A 115 -16.74 -27.68 4.50
CA GLU A 115 -17.76 -26.77 3.92
C GLU A 115 -17.46 -25.28 4.13
N ALA A 116 -16.44 -24.93 4.90
CA ALA A 116 -16.17 -23.57 5.33
C ALA A 116 -15.06 -22.86 4.52
N GLN A 117 -14.99 -23.04 3.21
CA GLN A 117 -13.93 -22.41 2.37
C GLN A 117 -13.87 -20.89 2.49
N GLY A 118 -15.03 -20.22 2.62
CA GLY A 118 -15.08 -18.76 2.74
C GLY A 118 -14.50 -18.23 4.07
N GLU A 119 -14.81 -18.88 5.18
CA GLU A 119 -14.35 -18.45 6.50
C GLU A 119 -12.88 -18.86 6.79
N ASN A 120 -12.42 -19.96 6.23
CA ASN A 120 -11.00 -20.31 6.24
C ASN A 120 -10.16 -19.27 5.51
N ARG A 121 -10.70 -18.64 4.47
CA ARG A 121 -10.05 -17.53 3.78
C ARG A 121 -9.96 -16.30 4.66
N LEU A 122 -11.05 -15.91 5.33
CA LEU A 122 -11.05 -14.75 6.24
C LEU A 122 -10.08 -14.95 7.41
N THR A 123 -10.00 -16.15 7.96
CA THR A 123 -9.03 -16.48 9.01
C THR A 123 -7.59 -16.42 8.49
N GLN A 124 -7.35 -16.89 7.27
CA GLN A 124 -6.03 -16.78 6.65
C GLN A 124 -5.65 -15.33 6.38
N ASP A 125 -6.59 -14.52 5.92
CA ASP A 125 -6.37 -13.09 5.68
C ASP A 125 -6.03 -12.36 7.00
N GLU A 126 -6.66 -12.74 8.12
CA GLU A 126 -6.33 -12.22 9.45
C GLU A 126 -4.93 -12.64 9.90
N ILE A 127 -4.55 -13.91 9.72
CA ILE A 127 -3.19 -14.39 10.01
C ILE A 127 -2.16 -13.64 9.16
N ASN A 128 -2.42 -13.48 7.87
CA ASN A 128 -1.54 -12.71 6.98
C ASN A 128 -1.41 -11.25 7.44
N ARG A 129 -2.49 -10.66 7.97
CA ARG A 129 -2.49 -9.31 8.52
C ARG A 129 -1.65 -9.20 9.80
N VAL A 130 -1.78 -10.15 10.72
CA VAL A 130 -1.00 -10.19 11.97
C VAL A 130 0.46 -10.45 11.68
N PHE A 131 0.76 -11.36 10.77
CA PHE A 131 2.11 -11.74 10.38
C PHE A 131 2.78 -10.73 9.45
N GLY A 132 2.00 -9.93 8.76
CA GLY A 132 2.44 -8.84 7.88
C GLY A 132 3.00 -9.28 6.53
N MET A 133 2.97 -10.59 6.20
CA MET A 133 3.51 -11.08 4.92
C MET A 133 2.74 -12.26 4.34
N SER A 134 2.87 -12.42 3.02
CA SER A 134 2.39 -13.57 2.28
C SER A 134 3.41 -14.73 2.26
N LEU A 135 2.97 -15.91 1.84
CA LEU A 135 3.88 -17.05 1.62
C LEU A 135 5.00 -16.75 0.60
N PRO A 136 4.75 -16.10 -0.56
CA PRO A 136 5.84 -15.71 -1.47
C PRO A 136 6.88 -14.82 -0.79
N LEU A 137 6.47 -13.84 -0.02
CA LEU A 137 7.38 -12.96 0.69
C LEU A 137 8.15 -13.71 1.79
N PHE A 138 7.46 -14.57 2.56
CA PHE A 138 8.08 -15.44 3.56
C PHE A 138 9.20 -16.31 2.99
N LYS A 139 9.00 -16.87 1.80
CA LYS A 139 10.00 -17.67 1.08
C LYS A 139 11.25 -16.89 0.70
N ASN A 140 11.12 -15.60 0.49
CA ASN A 140 12.22 -14.74 0.05
C ASN A 140 12.94 -14.01 1.19
N ILE A 141 12.31 -13.93 2.40
CA ILE A 141 12.87 -13.19 3.54
C ILE A 141 13.28 -14.10 4.68
N ILE A 142 12.45 -15.11 4.97
CA ILE A 142 12.59 -15.92 6.20
C ILE A 142 13.08 -17.33 5.91
N ALA A 143 12.62 -17.95 4.83
CA ALA A 143 12.85 -19.36 4.57
C ALA A 143 13.64 -19.57 3.28
N LEU A 144 14.91 -19.31 3.36
CA LEU A 144 15.83 -19.35 2.23
C LEU A 144 16.29 -20.78 1.97
N ASN A 145 16.09 -21.26 0.77
CA ASN A 145 16.50 -22.62 0.38
C ASN A 145 16.73 -22.72 -1.14
N THR A 146 17.37 -23.80 -1.55
CA THR A 146 17.67 -24.08 -2.97
C THR A 146 16.51 -24.71 -3.75
N TYR A 147 15.42 -25.09 -3.08
CA TYR A 147 14.27 -25.75 -3.72
C TYR A 147 13.21 -24.76 -4.21
N ASN A 148 13.20 -23.55 -3.67
CA ASN A 148 12.32 -22.50 -4.13
C ASN A 148 12.84 -21.89 -5.42
N GLN A 149 11.93 -21.47 -6.28
CA GLN A 149 12.30 -20.62 -7.40
C GLN A 149 12.84 -19.30 -6.83
N PRO A 150 14.11 -18.94 -7.13
CA PRO A 150 14.67 -17.68 -6.69
C PRO A 150 13.87 -16.50 -7.23
N PHE A 151 13.82 -15.41 -6.48
CA PHE A 151 13.10 -14.20 -6.89
C PHE A 151 13.45 -13.74 -8.31
N LEU A 152 14.74 -13.70 -8.65
CA LEU A 152 15.21 -13.24 -9.95
C LEU A 152 14.89 -14.21 -11.12
N ALA A 153 14.57 -15.46 -10.82
CA ALA A 153 14.12 -16.44 -11.80
C ALA A 153 12.59 -16.49 -11.95
N MET A 154 11.84 -15.72 -11.14
CA MET A 154 10.39 -15.64 -11.22
C MET A 154 9.95 -14.81 -12.42
N LYS A 155 8.70 -14.98 -12.83
CA LYS A 155 8.11 -14.14 -13.87
C LYS A 155 8.01 -12.68 -13.39
N PRO A 156 8.15 -11.68 -14.26
CA PRO A 156 8.06 -10.27 -13.88
C PRO A 156 6.79 -9.89 -13.11
N THR A 157 5.68 -10.54 -13.41
CA THR A 157 4.41 -10.32 -12.69
C THR A 157 4.46 -10.82 -11.24
N GLU A 158 5.17 -11.91 -10.98
CA GLU A 158 5.35 -12.48 -9.65
C GLU A 158 6.37 -11.66 -8.84
N GLN A 159 7.47 -11.27 -9.49
CA GLN A 159 8.46 -10.36 -8.90
C GLN A 159 7.81 -9.05 -8.48
N ARG A 160 7.02 -8.47 -9.38
CA ARG A 160 6.30 -7.22 -9.11
C ARG A 160 5.36 -7.34 -7.91
N ALA A 161 4.60 -8.43 -7.81
CA ALA A 161 3.69 -8.65 -6.69
C ALA A 161 4.43 -8.71 -5.34
N ILE A 162 5.58 -9.39 -5.29
CA ILE A 162 6.44 -9.47 -4.10
C ILE A 162 6.99 -8.08 -3.74
N ILE A 163 7.47 -7.33 -4.72
CA ILE A 163 8.00 -5.97 -4.46
C ILE A 163 6.88 -5.01 -4.04
N GLU A 164 5.71 -5.06 -4.66
CA GLU A 164 4.56 -4.24 -4.25
C GLU A 164 4.13 -4.54 -2.82
N GLU A 165 4.17 -5.80 -2.41
CA GLU A 165 3.91 -6.20 -1.03
C GLU A 165 5.02 -5.69 -0.09
N LEU A 166 6.28 -5.92 -0.44
CA LEU A 166 7.45 -5.50 0.32
C LEU A 166 7.48 -3.98 0.57
N LEU A 167 7.15 -3.20 -0.45
CA LEU A 167 7.10 -1.74 -0.36
C LEU A 167 5.82 -1.22 0.33
N GLY A 168 4.95 -2.11 0.82
CA GLY A 168 3.70 -1.74 1.48
C GLY A 168 2.62 -1.18 0.53
N ILE A 169 2.80 -1.30 -0.79
CA ILE A 169 1.85 -0.82 -1.79
C ILE A 169 0.52 -1.60 -1.70
N THR A 170 0.59 -2.88 -1.36
CA THR A 170 -0.60 -3.73 -1.13
C THR A 170 -1.48 -3.16 -0.02
N GLN A 171 -0.90 -2.51 1.00
CA GLN A 171 -1.67 -1.83 2.04
C GLN A 171 -2.47 -0.63 1.49
N LEU A 172 -1.96 0.05 0.46
CA LEU A 172 -2.71 1.11 -0.22
C LEU A 172 -3.95 0.55 -0.90
N SER A 173 -3.85 -0.63 -1.52
CA SER A 173 -4.99 -1.32 -2.12
C SER A 173 -6.05 -1.68 -1.07
N ASN A 174 -5.65 -2.23 0.06
CA ASN A 174 -6.57 -2.54 1.16
C ASN A 174 -7.26 -1.28 1.72
N LYS A 175 -6.52 -0.16 1.82
CA LYS A 175 -7.11 1.14 2.21
C LYS A 175 -8.05 1.67 1.14
N ALA A 176 -7.71 1.48 -0.14
CA ALA A 176 -8.55 1.86 -1.25
C ALA A 176 -9.87 1.08 -1.28
N ASP A 177 -9.84 -0.23 -0.99
CA ASP A 177 -11.06 -1.04 -0.92
C ASP A 177 -12.01 -0.55 0.20
N ARG A 178 -11.48 -0.28 1.39
CA ARG A 178 -12.27 0.35 2.47
C ARG A 178 -12.83 1.71 2.08
N LEU A 179 -12.02 2.51 1.40
CA LEU A 179 -12.45 3.82 0.93
C LEU A 179 -13.53 3.71 -0.15
N LYS A 180 -13.45 2.69 -1.01
CA LYS A 180 -14.49 2.37 -2.01
C LYS A 180 -15.83 2.03 -1.36
N GLU A 181 -15.80 1.28 -0.26
CA GLU A 181 -17.01 1.01 0.54
C GLU A 181 -17.59 2.30 1.13
N GLN A 182 -16.73 3.16 1.70
CA GLN A 182 -17.13 4.46 2.24
C GLN A 182 -17.70 5.38 1.15
N ILE A 183 -17.11 5.42 -0.05
CA ILE A 183 -17.63 6.16 -1.20
C ILE A 183 -19.02 5.64 -1.59
N THR A 184 -19.20 4.32 -1.58
CA THR A 184 -20.49 3.70 -1.88
C THR A 184 -21.54 4.09 -0.83
N GLN A 185 -21.16 4.08 0.44
CA GLN A 185 -22.02 4.54 1.53
C GLN A 185 -22.38 6.02 1.36
N SER A 186 -21.37 6.89 1.15
CA SER A 186 -21.63 8.32 0.94
C SER A 186 -22.51 8.60 -0.28
N ARG A 187 -22.40 7.81 -1.35
CA ARG A 187 -23.31 7.89 -2.51
C ARG A 187 -24.73 7.51 -2.15
N ASN A 188 -24.91 6.47 -1.33
CA ASN A 188 -26.22 6.06 -0.88
C ASN A 188 -26.85 7.11 0.03
N ASP A 189 -26.05 7.70 0.92
CA ASP A 189 -26.48 8.76 1.84
C ASP A 189 -26.88 10.03 1.06
N ILE A 190 -26.09 10.42 0.05
CA ILE A 190 -26.43 11.53 -0.87
C ILE A 190 -27.75 11.24 -1.58
N LYS A 191 -27.89 10.04 -2.12
CA LYS A 191 -29.12 9.65 -2.83
C LYS A 191 -30.33 9.64 -1.92
N ALA A 192 -30.16 9.18 -0.67
CA ALA A 192 -31.20 9.22 0.33
C ALA A 192 -31.61 10.67 0.65
N GLU A 193 -30.62 11.57 0.79
CA GLU A 193 -30.88 12.98 1.05
C GLU A 193 -31.49 13.70 -0.17
N GLU A 194 -31.05 13.36 -1.40
CA GLU A 194 -31.69 13.83 -2.64
C GLU A 194 -33.17 13.45 -2.69
N ILE A 195 -33.49 12.19 -2.37
CA ILE A 195 -34.88 11.70 -2.31
C ILE A 195 -35.65 12.47 -1.22
N ARG A 196 -35.03 12.71 -0.05
CA ARG A 196 -35.63 13.48 1.02
C ARG A 196 -35.94 14.91 0.58
N ILE A 197 -34.97 15.58 -0.02
CA ILE A 197 -35.12 16.93 -0.58
C ILE A 197 -36.23 16.97 -1.63
N GLU A 198 -36.20 16.01 -2.54
CA GLU A 198 -37.25 15.89 -3.58
C GLU A 198 -38.64 15.62 -2.98
N SER A 199 -38.71 14.79 -1.95
CA SER A 199 -39.99 14.54 -1.23
C SER A 199 -40.51 15.79 -0.55
N VAL A 200 -39.63 16.56 0.14
CA VAL A 200 -40.00 17.84 0.75
C VAL A 200 -40.44 18.85 -0.32
N LYS A 201 -39.67 18.94 -1.42
CA LYS A 201 -40.01 19.78 -2.57
C LYS A 201 -41.39 19.46 -3.13
N ASN A 202 -41.65 18.17 -3.36
CA ASN A 202 -42.94 17.71 -3.85
C ASN A 202 -44.09 17.95 -2.86
N ALA A 203 -43.83 17.84 -1.56
CA ALA A 203 -44.80 18.18 -0.51
C ALA A 203 -45.08 19.69 -0.50
N ASN A 204 -44.02 20.50 -0.60
CA ASN A 204 -44.12 21.97 -0.68
C ASN A 204 -44.89 22.41 -1.94
N GLU A 205 -44.56 21.82 -3.11
CA GLU A 205 -45.27 22.10 -4.36
C GLU A 205 -46.79 21.78 -4.29
N LYS A 206 -47.18 20.70 -3.62
CA LYS A 206 -48.59 20.39 -3.39
C LYS A 206 -49.29 21.43 -2.52
N ILE A 207 -48.59 21.97 -1.54
CA ILE A 207 -49.10 23.06 -0.69
C ILE A 207 -49.27 24.32 -1.55
N GLU A 208 -48.26 24.68 -2.34
CA GLU A 208 -48.30 25.84 -3.26
C GLU A 208 -49.45 25.75 -4.25
N ASP A 209 -49.66 24.59 -4.86
CA ASP A 209 -50.79 24.38 -5.78
C ASP A 209 -52.14 24.54 -5.10
N THR A 210 -52.22 24.18 -3.82
CA THR A 210 -53.43 24.39 -3.03
C THR A 210 -53.66 25.87 -2.74
N ILE A 211 -52.58 26.57 -2.36
CA ILE A 211 -52.61 28.02 -2.19
C ILE A 211 -53.04 28.74 -3.47
N ARG A 212 -52.49 28.35 -4.64
CA ARG A 212 -52.89 28.89 -5.93
C ARG A 212 -54.40 28.75 -6.21
N LYS A 213 -55.01 27.66 -5.83
CA LYS A 213 -56.46 27.44 -5.99
C LYS A 213 -57.30 28.40 -5.16
N PHE A 214 -56.78 28.88 -4.06
CA PHE A 214 -57.45 29.87 -3.23
C PHE A 214 -57.21 31.32 -3.69
N LYS A 215 -56.26 31.53 -4.59
CA LYS A 215 -55.86 32.81 -5.14
C LYS A 215 -56.87 33.63 -5.90
N ILE A 216 -57.77 32.94 -6.54
CA ILE A 216 -58.69 33.54 -7.52
C ILE A 216 -59.70 34.52 -6.89
N LYS A 217 -59.62 34.71 -5.57
CA LYS A 217 -60.72 35.37 -4.83
C LYS A 217 -60.39 36.68 -4.14
N SER A 218 -59.22 37.26 -4.36
CA SER A 218 -58.98 38.51 -3.67
C SER A 218 -58.05 39.47 -4.38
N GLN A 219 -58.64 40.42 -4.97
CA GLN A 219 -57.95 41.48 -5.69
C GLN A 219 -57.40 42.62 -4.80
N ALA A 220 -57.87 42.72 -3.56
CA ALA A 220 -57.49 43.84 -2.69
C ALA A 220 -56.10 43.68 -2.01
N TRP A 221 -55.50 42.53 -2.11
CA TRP A 221 -54.18 42.24 -1.50
C TRP A 221 -53.03 42.48 -2.47
N GLU A 222 -53.30 42.68 -3.74
CA GLU A 222 -52.34 42.75 -4.83
C GLU A 222 -51.35 43.92 -4.71
N ASP A 223 -51.83 45.08 -4.20
CA ASP A 223 -50.98 46.28 -4.08
C ASP A 223 -49.85 46.12 -3.03
N THR A 224 -50.14 45.48 -1.91
CA THR A 224 -49.15 45.21 -0.88
C THR A 224 -48.15 44.16 -1.36
N HIS A 225 -48.63 43.22 -2.12
CA HIS A 225 -47.89 42.13 -2.72
C HIS A 225 -46.88 42.63 -3.75
N GLN A 226 -47.30 43.53 -4.65
CA GLN A 226 -46.40 44.14 -5.65
C GLN A 226 -45.24 44.93 -5.01
N LYS A 227 -45.48 45.59 -3.87
CA LYS A 227 -44.45 46.32 -3.15
C LYS A 227 -43.41 45.38 -2.55
N ASN A 228 -43.80 44.23 -2.07
CA ASN A 228 -42.90 43.19 -1.57
C ASN A 228 -42.12 42.54 -2.69
N ILE A 229 -42.74 42.27 -3.85
CA ILE A 229 -42.05 41.81 -5.06
C ILE A 229 -40.97 42.77 -5.50
N GLY A 230 -41.25 44.06 -5.57
CA GLY A 230 -40.23 45.04 -5.98
C GLY A 230 -39.03 45.14 -5.06
N SER A 231 -39.23 44.92 -3.74
CA SER A 231 -38.11 44.91 -2.79
C SER A 231 -37.21 43.67 -2.97
N LEU A 232 -37.80 42.50 -3.24
CA LEU A 232 -37.03 41.27 -3.51
C LEU A 232 -36.33 41.30 -4.87
N GLU A 233 -36.95 41.89 -5.90
CA GLU A 233 -36.32 42.09 -7.20
C GLU A 233 -35.07 42.99 -7.09
N THR A 234 -35.13 44.00 -6.22
CA THR A 234 -34.00 44.86 -5.92
C THR A 234 -32.87 44.06 -5.24
N ALA A 235 -33.22 43.23 -4.26
CA ALA A 235 -32.25 42.41 -3.55
C ALA A 235 -31.61 41.35 -4.47
N ILE A 236 -32.39 40.73 -5.34
CA ILE A 236 -31.89 39.77 -6.35
C ILE A 236 -30.97 40.49 -7.34
N SER A 237 -31.33 41.68 -7.78
CA SER A 237 -30.49 42.49 -8.69
C SER A 237 -29.13 42.82 -8.06
N GLU A 238 -29.09 43.11 -6.77
CA GLU A 238 -27.84 43.36 -6.05
C GLU A 238 -26.93 42.12 -5.99
N LEU A 239 -27.52 40.98 -5.69
CA LEU A 239 -26.78 39.70 -5.63
C LEU A 239 -26.37 39.19 -7.02
N THR A 240 -27.14 39.45 -8.06
CA THR A 240 -26.80 39.08 -9.46
C THR A 240 -25.65 39.90 -10.07
N LYS A 241 -25.17 40.95 -9.41
CA LYS A 241 -23.96 41.69 -9.83
C LYS A 241 -22.70 40.83 -9.78
N ILE A 242 -22.74 39.75 -9.06
CA ILE A 242 -21.65 38.78 -9.00
C ILE A 242 -22.02 37.56 -9.85
N ASP A 243 -21.26 37.31 -10.90
CA ASP A 243 -21.39 36.12 -11.72
C ASP A 243 -20.87 34.92 -10.91
N ILE A 244 -21.82 34.25 -10.24
CA ILE A 244 -21.51 33.12 -9.34
C ILE A 244 -21.07 31.86 -10.09
N GLU A 245 -21.50 31.71 -11.34
CA GLU A 245 -21.06 30.56 -12.16
C GLU A 245 -19.58 30.74 -12.53
N GLN A 246 -19.19 31.94 -12.89
CA GLN A 246 -17.78 32.26 -13.15
C GLN A 246 -16.94 32.11 -11.88
N GLU A 247 -17.47 32.50 -10.73
CA GLU A 247 -16.77 32.36 -9.45
C GLU A 247 -16.55 30.87 -9.08
N LEU A 248 -17.55 30.02 -9.27
CA LEU A 248 -17.44 28.58 -9.07
C LEU A 248 -16.43 27.93 -10.02
N GLU A 249 -16.38 28.42 -11.27
CA GLU A 249 -15.38 27.96 -12.23
C GLU A 249 -13.96 28.40 -11.81
N GLN A 250 -13.80 29.61 -11.28
CA GLN A 250 -12.52 30.04 -10.73
C GLN A 250 -12.09 29.22 -9.52
N HIS A 251 -13.02 28.87 -8.65
CA HIS A 251 -12.73 27.96 -7.54
C HIS A 251 -12.32 26.56 -8.02
N LYS A 252 -12.95 26.06 -9.08
CA LYS A 252 -12.54 24.80 -9.70
C LYS A 252 -11.12 24.89 -10.26
N LYS A 253 -10.84 25.96 -11.02
CA LYS A 253 -9.49 26.23 -11.51
C LYS A 253 -8.48 26.41 -10.37
N LEU A 254 -8.91 26.98 -9.24
CA LEU A 254 -8.07 27.11 -8.03
C LEU A 254 -7.77 25.74 -7.41
N SER A 255 -8.74 24.81 -7.45
CA SER A 255 -8.52 23.43 -7.03
C SER A 255 -7.50 22.73 -7.92
N ASP A 256 -7.72 22.81 -9.23
CA ASP A 256 -6.83 22.24 -10.23
C ASP A 256 -5.40 22.83 -10.09
N TRP A 257 -5.32 24.12 -9.84
CA TRP A 257 -4.07 24.82 -9.58
C TRP A 257 -3.38 24.31 -8.30
N LYS A 258 -4.15 24.10 -7.22
CA LYS A 258 -3.60 23.55 -5.98
C LYS A 258 -3.09 22.13 -6.16
N GLU A 259 -3.86 21.28 -6.85
CA GLU A 259 -3.45 19.90 -7.16
C GLU A 259 -2.15 19.87 -7.96
N LEU A 260 -2.12 20.64 -9.06
CA LEU A 260 -0.92 20.74 -9.89
C LEU A 260 0.27 21.29 -9.10
N SER A 261 0.05 22.32 -8.29
CA SER A 261 1.09 22.90 -7.45
C SER A 261 1.61 21.89 -6.40
N GLN A 262 0.71 21.12 -5.79
CA GLN A 262 1.10 20.08 -4.84
C GLN A 262 1.85 18.94 -5.52
N GLU A 263 1.40 18.54 -6.70
CA GLU A 263 2.05 17.49 -7.49
C GLU A 263 3.48 17.92 -7.88
N ILE A 264 3.63 19.13 -8.42
CA ILE A 264 4.95 19.68 -8.78
C ILE A 264 5.86 19.80 -7.55
N ASN A 265 5.33 20.32 -6.43
CA ASN A 265 6.10 20.41 -5.18
C ASN A 265 6.53 19.02 -4.66
N GLY A 266 5.66 18.03 -4.87
CA GLY A 266 5.97 16.64 -4.55
C GLY A 266 7.14 16.12 -5.36
N PHE A 267 7.10 16.30 -6.66
CA PHE A 267 8.20 15.91 -7.54
C PHE A 267 9.49 16.68 -7.28
N GLN A 268 9.38 17.98 -6.93
CA GLN A 268 10.55 18.77 -6.55
C GLN A 268 11.24 18.21 -5.29
N LYS A 269 10.45 17.83 -4.27
CA LYS A 269 11.00 17.21 -3.06
C LYS A 269 11.67 15.86 -3.35
N GLN A 270 11.06 15.07 -4.25
CA GLN A 270 11.66 13.82 -4.70
C GLN A 270 12.98 14.06 -5.43
N LEU A 271 12.99 15.04 -6.33
CA LEU A 271 14.18 15.43 -7.07
C LEU A 271 15.32 15.85 -6.15
N ASP A 272 15.00 16.63 -5.12
CA ASP A 272 15.96 17.07 -4.11
C ASP A 272 16.53 15.88 -3.31
N TYR A 273 15.64 14.94 -2.95
CA TYR A 273 16.04 13.71 -2.25
C TYR A 273 16.99 12.88 -3.11
N ASP A 274 16.57 12.54 -4.33
CA ASP A 274 17.38 11.72 -5.24
C ASP A 274 18.72 12.37 -5.57
N THR A 275 18.74 13.70 -5.71
CA THR A 275 19.97 14.47 -5.96
C THR A 275 20.93 14.40 -4.78
N ARG A 276 20.39 14.45 -3.54
CA ARG A 276 21.22 14.31 -2.32
C ARG A 276 21.77 12.91 -2.21
N GLU A 277 20.92 11.90 -2.43
CA GLU A 277 21.36 10.50 -2.39
C GLU A 277 22.40 10.18 -3.47
N GLN A 278 22.23 10.73 -4.67
CA GLN A 278 23.24 10.63 -5.72
C GLN A 278 24.58 11.22 -5.29
N THR A 279 24.52 12.41 -4.66
CA THR A 279 25.73 13.09 -4.17
C THR A 279 26.41 12.27 -3.08
N ASN A 280 25.64 11.70 -2.16
CA ASN A 280 26.16 10.86 -1.08
C ASN A 280 26.79 9.58 -1.63
N THR A 281 26.10 8.90 -2.55
CA THR A 281 26.59 7.67 -3.18
C THR A 281 27.87 7.95 -3.99
N GLN A 282 27.92 9.11 -4.67
CA GLN A 282 29.13 9.53 -5.39
C GLN A 282 30.34 9.74 -4.46
N LYS A 283 30.10 10.28 -3.26
CA LYS A 283 31.19 10.40 -2.24
C LYS A 283 31.68 9.02 -1.84
N GLN A 284 30.78 8.07 -1.61
CA GLN A 284 31.16 6.70 -1.26
C GLN A 284 31.98 6.03 -2.37
N ILE A 285 31.63 6.27 -3.63
CA ILE A 285 32.43 5.79 -4.77
C ILE A 285 33.87 6.32 -4.66
N ASN A 286 33.99 7.62 -4.41
CA ASN A 286 35.33 8.24 -4.31
C ASN A 286 36.15 7.64 -3.14
N GLU A 287 35.47 7.45 -1.98
CA GLU A 287 36.14 6.82 -0.81
C GLU A 287 36.59 5.38 -1.11
N TYR A 288 35.75 4.59 -1.80
CA TYR A 288 36.16 3.23 -2.20
C TYR A 288 37.21 3.22 -3.29
N GLN A 289 37.22 4.21 -4.17
CA GLN A 289 38.30 4.37 -5.17
C GLN A 289 39.64 4.65 -4.51
N GLU A 290 39.69 5.54 -3.51
CA GLU A 290 40.90 5.80 -2.70
C GLU A 290 41.36 4.55 -1.95
N GLN A 291 40.40 3.79 -1.36
CA GLN A 291 40.73 2.51 -0.72
C GLN A 291 41.27 1.49 -1.72
N LEU A 292 40.68 1.42 -2.91
CA LEU A 292 41.12 0.51 -3.96
C LEU A 292 42.55 0.82 -4.40
N GLU A 293 42.88 2.10 -4.58
CA GLU A 293 44.22 2.54 -4.94
C GLU A 293 45.25 2.15 -3.87
N SER A 294 44.90 2.29 -2.59
CA SER A 294 45.72 1.84 -1.47
C SER A 294 45.92 0.32 -1.48
N LEU A 295 44.88 -0.42 -1.75
CA LEU A 295 44.90 -1.89 -1.85
C LEU A 295 45.69 -2.37 -3.06
N GLU A 296 45.54 -1.76 -4.23
CA GLU A 296 46.35 -2.10 -5.42
C GLU A 296 47.85 -1.91 -5.19
N ASN A 297 48.23 -0.99 -4.32
CA ASN A 297 49.58 -0.79 -3.84
C ASN A 297 49.98 -1.78 -2.70
N LYS A 298 49.19 -2.81 -2.46
CA LYS A 298 49.37 -3.79 -1.36
C LYS A 298 49.45 -3.16 0.03
N THR A 299 48.84 -2.02 0.23
CA THR A 299 48.74 -1.34 1.53
C THR A 299 47.35 -1.44 2.11
N CYS A 300 47.22 -1.69 3.40
CA CYS A 300 45.91 -1.73 4.08
C CYS A 300 45.35 -0.30 4.22
N PRO A 301 44.17 0.03 3.73
CA PRO A 301 43.62 1.38 3.79
C PRO A 301 43.26 1.85 5.22
N MET A 302 43.28 0.94 6.22
CA MET A 302 42.98 1.30 7.61
C MET A 302 44.22 1.45 8.51
N CYS A 303 45.30 0.70 8.27
CA CYS A 303 46.45 0.70 9.14
C CYS A 303 47.77 0.91 8.39
N GLU A 304 47.75 1.17 7.09
CA GLU A 304 48.88 1.45 6.19
C GLU A 304 49.97 0.36 6.16
N GLN A 305 49.73 -0.81 6.74
CA GLN A 305 50.67 -1.93 6.71
C GLN A 305 50.60 -2.69 5.40
N GLN A 306 51.70 -3.27 4.97
CA GLN A 306 51.73 -4.12 3.77
C GLN A 306 50.99 -5.41 3.98
N ILE A 307 50.17 -5.76 3.00
CA ILE A 307 49.37 -6.98 3.00
C ILE A 307 50.21 -8.10 2.36
N HIS A 308 50.45 -9.18 3.14
CA HIS A 308 51.30 -10.30 2.71
C HIS A 308 50.49 -11.55 2.26
N ASP A 309 49.19 -11.58 2.51
CA ASP A 309 48.31 -12.67 2.07
C ASP A 309 47.66 -12.33 0.73
N ASP A 310 48.23 -12.87 -0.34
CA ASP A 310 47.76 -12.62 -1.71
C ASP A 310 46.31 -13.12 -1.97
N THR A 311 45.87 -14.12 -1.23
CA THR A 311 44.48 -14.64 -1.39
C THR A 311 43.45 -13.77 -0.69
N ALA A 312 43.74 -13.31 0.51
CA ALA A 312 42.92 -12.36 1.24
C ALA A 312 42.92 -10.99 0.54
N HIS A 313 44.10 -10.57 0.07
CA HIS A 313 44.28 -9.32 -0.67
C HIS A 313 43.42 -9.29 -1.95
N THR A 314 43.48 -10.34 -2.77
CA THR A 314 42.67 -10.44 -4.00
C THR A 314 41.16 -10.42 -3.70
N LYS A 315 40.75 -11.07 -2.63
CA LYS A 315 39.35 -11.03 -2.20
C LYS A 315 38.90 -9.63 -1.81
N ILE A 316 39.71 -8.90 -1.04
CA ILE A 316 39.42 -7.53 -0.61
C ILE A 316 39.32 -6.61 -1.82
N ILE A 317 40.29 -6.65 -2.72
CA ILE A 317 40.26 -5.88 -3.98
C ILE A 317 38.99 -6.18 -4.79
N THR A 318 38.63 -7.47 -4.92
CA THR A 318 37.45 -7.88 -5.66
C THR A 318 36.19 -7.31 -5.01
N ASN A 319 36.09 -7.39 -3.69
CA ASN A 319 34.98 -6.82 -2.94
C ASN A 319 34.92 -5.29 -3.11
N THR A 320 36.05 -4.57 -2.95
CA THR A 320 36.09 -3.10 -3.13
C THR A 320 35.69 -2.70 -4.56
N LYS A 321 36.16 -3.42 -5.57
CA LYS A 321 35.76 -3.21 -6.96
C LYS A 321 34.24 -3.44 -7.16
N GLN A 322 33.72 -4.45 -6.50
CA GLN A 322 32.28 -4.73 -6.52
C GLN A 322 31.46 -3.61 -5.85
N HIS A 323 31.92 -3.05 -4.71
CA HIS A 323 31.32 -1.88 -4.08
C HIS A 323 31.27 -0.70 -5.04
N ILE A 324 32.41 -0.35 -5.64
CA ILE A 324 32.48 0.73 -6.63
C ILE A 324 31.47 0.49 -7.75
N GLN A 325 31.44 -0.71 -8.29
CA GLN A 325 30.54 -1.07 -9.39
C GLN A 325 29.06 -0.96 -8.96
N THR A 326 28.73 -1.46 -7.78
CA THR A 326 27.40 -1.41 -7.20
C THR A 326 26.95 0.04 -6.97
N HIS A 327 27.78 0.85 -6.33
CA HIS A 327 27.45 2.27 -6.10
C HIS A 327 27.36 3.05 -7.42
N THR A 328 28.19 2.71 -8.41
CA THR A 328 28.12 3.33 -9.74
C THR A 328 26.78 3.07 -10.42
N SER A 329 26.25 1.83 -10.32
CA SER A 329 24.92 1.58 -10.88
C SER A 329 23.82 2.27 -10.09
N THR A 330 23.97 2.39 -8.76
CA THR A 330 23.03 3.17 -7.96
C THR A 330 23.00 4.64 -8.41
N VAL A 331 24.16 5.25 -8.63
CA VAL A 331 24.26 6.61 -9.16
C VAL A 331 23.56 6.71 -10.52
N GLN A 332 23.75 5.72 -11.38
CA GLN A 332 23.09 5.70 -12.68
C GLN A 332 21.58 5.59 -12.55
N THR A 333 21.07 4.72 -11.69
CA THR A 333 19.64 4.60 -11.43
C THR A 333 19.04 5.88 -10.85
N LEU A 334 19.76 6.51 -9.91
CA LEU A 334 19.36 7.80 -9.36
C LEU A 334 19.36 8.89 -10.43
N GLN A 335 20.34 8.88 -11.35
CA GLN A 335 20.39 9.79 -12.49
C GLN A 335 19.19 9.61 -13.42
N GLU A 336 18.79 8.38 -13.66
CA GLU A 336 17.59 8.05 -14.46
C GLU A 336 16.32 8.52 -13.76
N SER A 337 16.21 8.27 -12.44
CA SER A 337 15.10 8.77 -11.61
C SER A 337 15.03 10.29 -11.61
N ILE A 338 16.16 10.98 -11.41
CA ILE A 338 16.28 12.44 -11.49
C ILE A 338 15.80 12.95 -12.85
N THR A 339 16.25 12.29 -13.91
CA THR A 339 15.89 12.67 -15.28
C THR A 339 14.39 12.46 -15.52
N HIS A 340 13.88 11.31 -15.07
CA HIS A 340 12.45 11.00 -15.14
C HIS A 340 11.60 12.03 -14.37
N THR A 341 11.99 12.33 -13.14
CA THR A 341 11.28 13.31 -12.29
C THR A 341 11.34 14.73 -12.90
N LYS A 342 12.50 15.14 -13.46
CA LYS A 342 12.62 16.40 -14.20
C LYS A 342 11.68 16.45 -15.41
N ASN A 343 11.63 15.36 -16.19
CA ASN A 343 10.75 15.27 -17.34
C ASN A 343 9.27 15.31 -16.91
N ARG A 344 8.93 14.70 -15.77
CA ARG A 344 7.56 14.80 -15.20
C ARG A 344 7.21 16.23 -14.82
N ILE A 345 8.10 16.92 -14.10
CA ILE A 345 7.91 18.35 -13.76
C ILE A 345 7.74 19.18 -15.04
N GLN A 346 8.60 18.96 -16.02
CA GLN A 346 8.52 19.65 -17.30
C GLN A 346 7.24 19.31 -18.08
N GLY A 347 6.79 18.06 -18.01
CA GLY A 347 5.54 17.61 -18.65
C GLY A 347 4.27 18.17 -18.01
N LEU A 348 4.31 18.46 -16.71
CA LEU A 348 3.22 19.14 -16.01
C LEU A 348 3.13 20.63 -16.35
N GLY A 349 4.21 21.21 -16.89
CA GLY A 349 4.28 22.61 -17.27
C GLY A 349 4.47 23.54 -16.08
N GLU A 350 4.38 24.83 -16.35
CA GLU A 350 4.47 25.84 -15.29
C GLU A 350 3.11 26.00 -14.60
N VAL A 351 3.17 26.08 -13.29
CA VAL A 351 2.00 26.47 -12.50
C VAL A 351 1.68 27.91 -12.87
N GLY A 352 0.65 28.10 -13.64
CA GLY A 352 0.18 29.43 -13.99
C GLY A 352 -0.14 30.29 -12.75
N ASN A 353 -0.53 31.54 -12.98
CA ASN A 353 -0.93 32.40 -11.88
C ASN A 353 -2.10 31.77 -11.11
N ARG A 354 -2.03 31.90 -9.80
CA ARG A 354 -3.12 31.45 -8.93
C ARG A 354 -4.42 32.13 -9.36
N PRO A 355 -5.48 31.38 -9.68
CA PRO A 355 -6.78 31.96 -9.98
C PRO A 355 -7.26 32.84 -8.81
N GLU A 356 -7.73 34.00 -9.15
CA GLU A 356 -8.32 34.93 -8.18
C GLU A 356 -9.78 34.58 -7.98
N THR A 357 -10.18 34.44 -6.73
CA THR A 357 -11.56 34.23 -6.31
C THR A 357 -12.01 35.37 -5.42
N LYS A 358 -13.24 35.76 -5.54
CA LYS A 358 -13.83 36.81 -4.68
C LYS A 358 -14.18 36.30 -3.30
N TYR A 359 -14.47 34.97 -3.20
CA TYR A 359 -14.76 34.29 -1.94
C TYR A 359 -13.53 33.54 -1.44
N GLN A 360 -13.45 33.36 -0.12
CA GLN A 360 -12.33 32.64 0.50
C GLN A 360 -12.43 31.13 0.26
N SER A 361 -13.65 30.60 0.13
CA SER A 361 -13.89 29.20 -0.08
C SER A 361 -14.98 28.97 -1.13
N MET A 362 -14.94 27.79 -1.74
CA MET A 362 -16.00 27.33 -2.63
C MET A 362 -17.36 27.28 -1.92
N ASP A 363 -17.35 27.09 -0.60
CA ASP A 363 -18.55 27.07 0.23
C ASP A 363 -19.26 28.40 0.30
N GLU A 364 -18.51 29.49 0.44
CA GLU A 364 -19.08 30.85 0.41
C GLU A 364 -19.72 31.13 -0.94
N ALA A 365 -19.10 30.71 -2.02
CA ALA A 365 -19.67 30.82 -3.35
C ALA A 365 -20.95 30.01 -3.51
N TYR A 366 -20.98 28.76 -2.97
CA TYR A 366 -22.20 27.95 -2.92
C TYR A 366 -23.28 28.57 -2.04
N GLN A 367 -22.94 29.13 -0.89
CA GLN A 367 -23.86 29.85 -0.03
C GLN A 367 -24.46 31.05 -0.73
N HIS A 368 -23.64 31.82 -1.47
CA HIS A 368 -24.16 32.95 -2.27
C HIS A 368 -25.11 32.46 -3.36
N LYS A 369 -24.75 31.42 -4.12
CA LYS A 369 -25.62 30.77 -5.10
C LYS A 369 -26.91 30.30 -4.48
N GLN A 370 -26.82 29.71 -3.28
CA GLN A 370 -27.96 29.25 -2.52
C GLN A 370 -28.83 30.41 -2.04
N ASN A 371 -28.21 31.50 -1.50
CA ASN A 371 -28.93 32.69 -1.08
C ASN A 371 -29.65 33.34 -2.26
N LEU A 372 -28.98 33.44 -3.41
CA LEU A 372 -29.59 33.95 -4.64
C LEU A 372 -30.74 33.06 -5.11
N SER A 373 -30.56 31.73 -5.02
CA SER A 373 -31.61 30.76 -5.34
C SER A 373 -32.78 30.85 -4.35
N ASN A 374 -32.47 31.01 -3.07
CA ASN A 374 -33.48 31.15 -2.03
C ASN A 374 -34.29 32.42 -2.20
N LEU A 375 -33.62 33.58 -2.46
CA LEU A 375 -34.30 34.83 -2.73
C LEU A 375 -35.11 34.77 -4.03
N LYS A 376 -34.64 34.06 -5.05
CA LYS A 376 -35.41 33.83 -6.28
C LYS A 376 -36.63 32.93 -6.01
N ASN A 377 -36.42 31.88 -5.22
CA ASN A 377 -37.53 31.02 -4.80
C ASN A 377 -38.50 31.76 -3.88
N ASP A 378 -37.98 32.57 -2.97
CA ASP A 378 -38.80 33.42 -2.09
C ASP A 378 -39.55 34.50 -2.90
N LEU A 379 -38.90 35.09 -3.91
CA LEU A 379 -39.54 36.03 -4.82
C LEU A 379 -40.64 35.34 -5.66
N GLU A 380 -40.35 34.17 -6.16
CA GLU A 380 -41.33 33.35 -6.90
C GLU A 380 -42.51 32.98 -6.00
N HIS A 381 -42.19 32.61 -4.75
CA HIS A 381 -43.21 32.31 -3.74
C HIS A 381 -44.07 33.52 -3.39
N ILE A 382 -43.48 34.69 -3.13
CA ILE A 382 -44.24 35.89 -2.82
C ILE A 382 -45.02 36.38 -4.06
N LYS A 383 -44.48 36.23 -5.28
CA LYS A 383 -45.22 36.51 -6.52
C LYS A 383 -46.46 35.64 -6.67
N GLU A 384 -46.45 34.51 -6.04
CA GLU A 384 -47.56 33.58 -6.04
C GLU A 384 -48.45 33.68 -4.80
N GLU A 385 -47.98 34.34 -3.73
CA GLU A 385 -48.80 34.63 -2.57
C GLU A 385 -49.97 35.51 -2.95
N VAL A 386 -51.06 34.93 -2.85
CA VAL A 386 -52.32 35.64 -3.01
C VAL A 386 -53.03 35.46 -1.71
N ASN A 387 -53.51 36.44 -1.22
CA ASN A 387 -54.27 36.25 -0.15
C ASN A 387 -55.57 36.69 -0.09
N PRO A 388 -56.54 36.23 0.21
CA PRO A 388 -57.23 36.65 1.41
C PRO A 388 -58.40 35.81 1.82
N HIS A 389 -58.34 34.66 1.48
CA HIS A 389 -59.18 33.72 2.19
C HIS A 389 -58.33 33.26 3.39
N SER A 390 -58.22 34.19 4.32
CA SER A 390 -57.25 34.16 5.42
C SER A 390 -57.27 32.88 6.23
N GLU A 391 -58.44 32.32 6.49
CA GLU A 391 -58.57 31.11 7.30
C GLU A 391 -58.02 29.86 6.62
N GLN A 392 -58.14 29.78 5.31
CA GLN A 392 -57.63 28.63 4.55
C GLN A 392 -56.16 28.79 4.20
N ILE A 393 -55.68 30.01 3.96
CA ILE A 393 -54.27 30.35 3.74
C ILE A 393 -53.54 30.24 5.06
N GLU A 394 -54.10 30.77 6.14
CA GLU A 394 -53.53 30.64 7.49
C GLU A 394 -53.38 29.18 7.92
N THR A 395 -54.38 28.34 7.61
CA THR A 395 -54.33 26.90 7.85
C THR A 395 -53.28 26.21 6.98
N LEU A 396 -53.04 26.70 5.76
CA LEU A 396 -52.02 26.16 4.88
C LEU A 396 -50.63 26.74 5.18
N GLN A 397 -50.55 27.97 5.64
CA GLN A 397 -49.31 28.61 6.09
C GLN A 397 -48.82 28.07 7.47
N THR A 398 -49.76 27.61 8.32
CA THR A 398 -49.39 26.93 9.57
C THR A 398 -48.97 25.45 9.36
N LYS A 399 -49.25 24.85 8.22
CA LYS A 399 -48.63 23.59 7.83
C LYS A 399 -47.21 23.91 7.42
N ASN A 400 -46.27 23.66 8.34
CA ASN A 400 -44.82 23.88 8.15
C ASN A 400 -44.38 23.51 6.75
N ILE A 401 -44.09 24.51 5.92
CA ILE A 401 -43.25 24.32 4.75
C ILE A 401 -41.89 24.02 5.31
N GLU A 402 -41.46 22.77 5.23
CA GLU A 402 -40.13 22.41 5.64
C GLU A 402 -39.12 23.14 4.77
N GLU A 403 -38.28 23.94 5.39
CA GLU A 403 -37.13 24.55 4.70
C GLU A 403 -36.20 23.45 4.20
N ILE A 404 -35.89 23.51 2.92
CA ILE A 404 -34.92 22.59 2.31
C ILE A 404 -33.52 23.07 2.74
N ASN A 405 -32.93 22.34 3.71
CA ASN A 405 -31.54 22.56 4.09
C ASN A 405 -30.61 21.74 3.20
N TYR A 406 -29.77 22.42 2.41
CA TYR A 406 -28.78 21.79 1.53
C TYR A 406 -27.43 21.54 2.21
N ASP A 407 -27.24 21.93 3.49
CA ASP A 407 -25.94 21.79 4.16
C ASP A 407 -25.51 20.33 4.26
N MET A 408 -26.46 19.45 4.54
CA MET A 408 -26.16 18.02 4.67
C MET A 408 -25.71 17.42 3.33
N ILE A 409 -26.41 17.70 2.24
CA ILE A 409 -26.03 17.18 0.91
C ILE A 409 -24.72 17.79 0.43
N ASN A 410 -24.49 19.06 0.73
CA ASN A 410 -23.22 19.73 0.40
C ASN A 410 -22.05 19.10 1.17
N ASN A 411 -22.24 18.82 2.47
CA ASN A 411 -21.22 18.18 3.31
C ASN A 411 -20.96 16.73 2.86
N LEU A 412 -22.01 15.98 2.54
CA LEU A 412 -21.88 14.61 2.01
C LEU A 412 -21.20 14.62 0.63
N THR A 413 -21.54 15.59 -0.21
CA THR A 413 -20.91 15.73 -1.53
C THR A 413 -19.41 16.04 -1.41
N LYS A 414 -19.04 16.96 -0.53
CA LYS A 414 -17.63 17.26 -0.23
C LYS A 414 -16.91 16.05 0.34
N LEU A 415 -17.54 15.35 1.28
CA LEU A 415 -16.97 14.12 1.84
C LEU A 415 -16.72 13.09 0.73
N LYS A 416 -17.70 12.87 -0.14
CA LYS A 416 -17.56 11.97 -1.29
C LYS A 416 -16.44 12.41 -2.24
N GLU A 417 -16.38 13.68 -2.59
CA GLU A 417 -15.33 14.23 -3.46
C GLU A 417 -13.94 14.05 -2.84
N HIS A 418 -13.82 14.30 -1.54
CA HIS A 418 -12.59 14.06 -0.79
C HIS A 418 -12.21 12.58 -0.78
N GLN A 419 -13.17 11.70 -0.51
CA GLN A 419 -12.98 10.25 -0.57
C GLN A 419 -12.58 9.78 -1.98
N GLU A 420 -13.23 10.28 -3.03
CA GLU A 420 -12.90 9.97 -4.43
C GLU A 420 -11.51 10.51 -4.82
N PHE A 421 -11.12 11.67 -4.31
CA PHE A 421 -9.77 12.19 -4.46
C PHE A 421 -8.73 11.27 -3.81
N LEU A 422 -8.95 10.90 -2.54
CA LEU A 422 -8.08 9.97 -1.83
C LEU A 422 -8.04 8.60 -2.52
N TYR A 423 -9.17 8.10 -2.98
CA TYR A 423 -9.24 6.84 -3.72
C TYR A 423 -8.38 6.88 -4.98
N ARG A 424 -8.44 7.96 -5.75
CA ARG A 424 -7.58 8.14 -6.92
C ARG A 424 -6.09 8.19 -6.54
N LEU A 425 -5.75 8.87 -5.44
CA LEU A 425 -4.38 8.89 -4.94
C LEU A 425 -3.86 7.50 -4.55
N LEU A 426 -4.72 6.65 -4.01
CA LEU A 426 -4.34 5.29 -3.59
C LEU A 426 -4.29 4.30 -4.76
N THR A 427 -5.14 4.47 -5.78
CA THR A 427 -5.32 3.49 -6.86
C THR A 427 -4.60 3.84 -8.15
N SER A 428 -4.36 5.11 -8.42
CA SER A 428 -3.70 5.52 -9.65
C SER A 428 -2.25 5.05 -9.68
N LYS A 429 -1.84 4.39 -10.76
CA LYS A 429 -0.45 3.98 -10.99
C LYS A 429 0.50 5.18 -11.01
N ASP A 430 0.02 6.33 -11.46
CA ASP A 430 0.76 7.57 -11.56
C ASP A 430 0.57 8.49 -10.36
N SER A 431 -0.05 8.02 -9.28
CA SER A 431 -0.26 8.84 -8.10
C SER A 431 1.08 9.24 -7.48
N PHE A 432 1.15 10.48 -7.05
CA PHE A 432 2.30 11.02 -6.33
C PHE A 432 2.66 10.17 -5.10
N ILE A 433 1.67 9.70 -4.34
CA ILE A 433 1.90 8.90 -3.14
C ILE A 433 2.58 7.59 -3.51
N ARG A 434 2.05 6.88 -4.51
CA ARG A 434 2.63 5.61 -4.96
C ARG A 434 4.05 5.79 -5.47
N LYS A 435 4.28 6.78 -6.32
CA LYS A 435 5.62 7.09 -6.84
C LYS A 435 6.58 7.42 -5.72
N LYS A 436 6.19 8.27 -4.78
CA LYS A 436 7.04 8.64 -3.66
C LYS A 436 7.41 7.45 -2.78
N ILE A 437 6.46 6.55 -2.50
CA ILE A 437 6.73 5.33 -1.73
C ILE A 437 7.70 4.43 -2.50
N ILE A 438 7.45 4.23 -3.80
CA ILE A 438 8.33 3.43 -4.65
C ILE A 438 9.74 4.02 -4.65
N ASP A 439 9.89 5.28 -5.02
CA ASP A 439 11.20 5.90 -5.19
C ASP A 439 12.02 5.92 -3.89
N GLN A 440 11.38 6.25 -2.76
CA GLN A 440 12.05 6.24 -1.46
C GLN A 440 12.48 4.84 -1.04
N ASN A 441 11.60 3.87 -1.14
CA ASN A 441 11.88 2.51 -0.71
C ASN A 441 12.83 1.79 -1.68
N LEU A 442 12.75 2.06 -2.98
CA LEU A 442 13.69 1.50 -3.95
C LEU A 442 15.11 2.07 -3.77
N ALA A 443 15.23 3.36 -3.50
CA ALA A 443 16.54 3.94 -3.21
C ALA A 443 17.18 3.25 -2.00
N TYR A 444 16.41 3.01 -0.94
CA TYR A 444 16.88 2.28 0.23
C TYR A 444 17.18 0.81 -0.09
N LEU A 445 16.29 0.12 -0.81
CA LEU A 445 16.48 -1.27 -1.25
C LEU A 445 17.79 -1.43 -2.04
N ASN A 446 17.98 -0.61 -3.05
CA ASN A 446 19.18 -0.66 -3.90
C ASN A 446 20.45 -0.39 -3.08
N ALA A 447 20.43 0.59 -2.18
CA ALA A 447 21.56 0.88 -1.30
C ALA A 447 21.89 -0.30 -0.39
N ARG A 448 20.89 -0.93 0.24
CA ARG A 448 21.11 -2.09 1.10
C ARG A 448 21.56 -3.32 0.33
N LEU A 449 20.93 -3.56 -0.82
CA LEU A 449 21.31 -4.66 -1.69
C LEU A 449 22.78 -4.52 -2.13
N ASN A 450 23.16 -3.36 -2.59
CA ASN A 450 24.52 -3.10 -3.01
C ASN A 450 25.53 -3.35 -1.90
N GLN A 451 25.23 -2.89 -0.68
CA GLN A 451 26.06 -3.18 0.49
C GLN A 451 26.23 -4.69 0.71
N TYR A 452 25.14 -5.45 0.66
CA TYR A 452 25.20 -6.90 0.89
C TYR A 452 25.92 -7.65 -0.24
N LEU A 453 25.73 -7.24 -1.48
CA LEU A 453 26.42 -7.86 -2.61
C LEU A 453 27.95 -7.64 -2.52
N GLU A 454 28.35 -6.48 -2.09
CA GLU A 454 29.74 -6.17 -1.82
C GLU A 454 30.31 -7.01 -0.67
N GLU A 455 29.62 -7.06 0.47
CA GLU A 455 30.02 -7.89 1.62
C GLU A 455 30.14 -9.38 1.26
N LEU A 456 29.30 -9.83 0.33
CA LEU A 456 29.31 -11.20 -0.20
C LEU A 456 30.34 -11.41 -1.32
N GLY A 457 31.08 -10.37 -1.72
CA GLY A 457 32.11 -10.45 -2.75
C GLY A 457 31.54 -10.78 -4.13
N LEU A 458 30.39 -10.22 -4.48
CA LEU A 458 29.79 -10.35 -5.81
C LEU A 458 30.14 -9.16 -6.70
N PRO A 459 30.64 -9.39 -7.93
CA PRO A 459 30.93 -8.31 -8.88
C PRO A 459 29.69 -7.76 -9.59
N HIS A 460 28.52 -8.34 -9.32
CA HIS A 460 27.28 -8.03 -10.00
C HIS A 460 26.58 -6.86 -9.33
N GLU A 461 25.98 -6.03 -10.17
CA GLU A 461 25.06 -4.98 -9.75
C GLU A 461 23.64 -5.44 -10.00
N VAL A 462 22.79 -5.29 -9.02
CA VAL A 462 21.35 -5.57 -9.13
C VAL A 462 20.59 -4.33 -8.76
N VAL A 463 19.83 -3.82 -9.71
CA VAL A 463 19.12 -2.55 -9.54
C VAL A 463 17.63 -2.76 -9.79
N PHE A 464 16.83 -2.37 -8.81
CA PHE A 464 15.38 -2.24 -8.94
C PHE A 464 15.05 -0.86 -9.48
N GLN A 465 14.30 -0.83 -10.58
CA GLN A 465 13.89 0.40 -11.25
C GLN A 465 12.54 0.89 -10.76
N SER A 466 12.19 2.15 -11.06
CA SER A 466 10.93 2.76 -10.61
C SER A 466 9.66 2.13 -11.20
N ASP A 467 9.80 1.36 -12.28
CA ASP A 467 8.73 0.54 -12.82
C ASP A 467 8.60 -0.84 -12.14
N LEU A 468 9.44 -1.09 -11.11
CA LEU A 468 9.57 -2.35 -10.37
C LEU A 468 10.19 -3.50 -11.19
N SER A 469 10.82 -3.20 -12.30
CA SER A 469 11.69 -4.15 -12.99
C SER A 469 13.02 -4.27 -12.25
N VAL A 470 13.71 -5.38 -12.46
CA VAL A 470 15.02 -5.65 -11.88
C VAL A 470 16.01 -5.94 -12.98
N GLU A 471 17.17 -5.31 -12.92
CA GLU A 471 18.28 -5.52 -13.83
C GLU A 471 19.48 -6.07 -13.09
N ILE A 472 20.16 -7.02 -13.71
CA ILE A 472 21.44 -7.56 -13.25
C ILE A 472 22.48 -7.16 -14.27
N THR A 473 23.55 -6.52 -13.81
CA THR A 473 24.65 -6.15 -14.69
C THR A 473 26.00 -6.57 -14.11
N GLU A 474 26.93 -6.87 -14.99
CA GLU A 474 28.33 -7.11 -14.67
C GLU A 474 29.21 -6.35 -15.67
N LEU A 475 30.07 -5.49 -15.16
CA LEU A 475 30.93 -4.63 -15.99
C LEU A 475 30.17 -3.85 -17.07
N GLY A 476 28.95 -3.40 -16.72
CA GLY A 476 28.06 -2.65 -17.63
C GLY A 476 27.37 -3.50 -18.70
N ARG A 477 27.39 -4.82 -18.56
CA ARG A 477 26.66 -5.76 -19.45
C ARG A 477 25.49 -6.36 -18.68
N GLU A 478 24.32 -6.31 -19.26
CA GLU A 478 23.13 -6.97 -18.71
C GLU A 478 23.29 -8.49 -18.75
N LEU A 479 22.89 -9.13 -17.67
CA LEU A 479 22.96 -10.58 -17.48
C LEU A 479 21.60 -11.12 -17.04
N ASP A 480 21.27 -12.31 -17.53
CA ASP A 480 20.18 -13.10 -16.97
C ASP A 480 20.65 -13.83 -15.71
N PHE A 481 19.73 -14.02 -14.76
CA PHE A 481 20.01 -14.78 -13.54
C PHE A 481 20.57 -16.19 -13.84
N ASP A 482 20.15 -16.79 -14.95
CA ASP A 482 20.60 -18.12 -15.37
C ASP A 482 22.05 -18.16 -15.87
N ASN A 483 22.64 -17.02 -16.18
CA ASN A 483 24.06 -16.93 -16.59
C ASN A 483 25.03 -17.01 -15.41
N LEU A 484 24.52 -16.81 -14.18
CA LEU A 484 25.33 -16.84 -12.96
C LEU A 484 25.73 -18.26 -12.57
N SER A 485 26.90 -18.43 -12.03
CA SER A 485 27.34 -19.69 -11.42
C SER A 485 26.47 -20.00 -10.18
N ARG A 486 26.47 -21.27 -9.74
CA ARG A 486 25.68 -21.68 -8.55
C ARG A 486 26.08 -20.89 -7.30
N GLY A 487 27.39 -20.66 -7.09
CA GLY A 487 27.86 -19.90 -5.95
C GLY A 487 27.46 -18.42 -5.99
N GLU A 488 27.46 -17.81 -7.16
CA GLU A 488 26.99 -16.44 -7.36
C GLU A 488 25.48 -16.34 -7.14
N ARG A 489 24.69 -17.28 -7.68
CA ARG A 489 23.24 -17.35 -7.43
C ARG A 489 22.92 -17.42 -5.95
N ASN A 490 23.58 -18.31 -5.22
CA ASN A 490 23.33 -18.49 -3.79
C ASN A 490 23.65 -17.22 -2.99
N ARG A 491 24.79 -16.58 -3.27
CA ARG A 491 25.16 -15.31 -2.64
C ARG A 491 24.18 -14.19 -3.00
N LEU A 492 23.74 -14.14 -4.25
CA LEU A 492 22.77 -13.16 -4.70
C LEU A 492 21.40 -13.35 -4.04
N ILE A 493 20.95 -14.59 -3.86
CA ILE A 493 19.72 -14.92 -3.11
C ILE A 493 19.84 -14.43 -1.66
N LEU A 494 20.98 -14.64 -1.02
CA LEU A 494 21.23 -14.18 0.34
C LEU A 494 21.20 -12.65 0.43
N GLY A 495 21.94 -11.96 -0.43
CA GLY A 495 21.99 -10.50 -0.46
C GLY A 495 20.62 -9.87 -0.68
N LEU A 496 19.87 -10.42 -1.63
CA LEU A 496 18.48 -10.01 -1.87
C LEU A 496 17.58 -10.23 -0.66
N SER A 497 17.68 -11.40 -0.05
CA SER A 497 16.85 -11.72 1.11
C SER A 497 17.12 -10.81 2.30
N TRP A 498 18.37 -10.47 2.54
CA TRP A 498 18.71 -9.51 3.58
C TRP A 498 18.26 -8.09 3.26
N ALA A 499 18.41 -7.65 2.01
CA ALA A 499 17.90 -6.36 1.59
C ALA A 499 16.37 -6.27 1.68
N PHE A 500 15.66 -7.32 1.27
CA PHE A 500 14.20 -7.43 1.42
C PHE A 500 13.78 -7.42 2.88
N ARG A 501 14.53 -8.11 3.74
CA ARG A 501 14.28 -8.11 5.17
C ARG A 501 14.43 -6.73 5.78
N ASP A 502 15.46 -5.99 5.45
CA ASP A 502 15.65 -4.62 5.93
C ASP A 502 14.50 -3.69 5.53
N ILE A 503 14.01 -3.82 4.30
CA ILE A 503 12.82 -3.07 3.85
C ILE A 503 11.59 -3.48 4.66
N PHE A 504 11.36 -4.78 4.79
CA PHE A 504 10.22 -5.30 5.54
C PHE A 504 10.23 -4.80 6.99
N GLU A 505 11.35 -4.91 7.66
CA GLU A 505 11.54 -4.49 9.05
C GLU A 505 11.47 -2.96 9.23
N SER A 506 11.69 -2.18 8.17
CA SER A 506 11.52 -0.73 8.21
C SER A 506 10.06 -0.28 8.30
N THR A 507 9.12 -1.13 7.90
CA THR A 507 7.69 -0.81 7.78
C THR A 507 6.79 -1.72 8.60
N ASN A 508 7.29 -2.87 9.04
CA ASN A 508 6.55 -3.90 9.77
C ASN A 508 7.29 -4.30 11.06
N THR A 509 6.61 -5.07 11.90
CA THR A 509 7.22 -5.67 13.08
C THR A 509 8.33 -6.64 12.67
N PRO A 510 9.54 -6.51 13.20
CA PRO A 510 10.64 -7.39 12.84
C PRO A 510 10.36 -8.83 13.24
N ILE A 511 10.79 -9.77 12.39
CA ILE A 511 10.65 -11.20 12.62
C ILE A 511 12.02 -11.74 13.06
N ASN A 512 12.08 -12.27 14.26
CA ASN A 512 13.31 -12.79 14.88
C ASN A 512 13.74 -14.18 14.37
N LEU A 513 13.40 -14.52 13.13
CA LEU A 513 13.62 -15.85 12.57
C LEU A 513 14.19 -15.75 11.15
N LEU A 514 15.20 -16.58 10.87
CA LEU A 514 15.75 -16.78 9.54
C LEU A 514 16.18 -18.23 9.39
N PHE A 515 15.70 -18.89 8.35
CA PHE A 515 16.14 -20.23 7.97
C PHE A 515 16.98 -20.15 6.70
N ILE A 516 18.12 -20.84 6.73
CA ILE A 516 18.97 -21.02 5.55
C ILE A 516 19.16 -22.54 5.38
N ASP A 517 18.59 -23.10 4.32
CA ASP A 517 18.62 -24.54 4.05
C ASP A 517 19.31 -24.80 2.71
N GLU A 518 20.48 -25.44 2.76
CA GLU A 518 21.32 -25.81 1.59
C GLU A 518 21.73 -24.63 0.67
N LEU A 519 21.71 -23.42 1.16
CA LEU A 519 22.10 -22.23 0.38
C LEU A 519 23.57 -21.85 0.59
N ILE A 520 24.14 -22.26 1.71
CA ILE A 520 25.55 -22.06 2.07
C ILE A 520 26.22 -23.44 2.05
N ASP A 521 27.00 -23.70 0.99
CA ASP A 521 27.84 -24.89 0.85
C ASP A 521 29.31 -24.54 1.09
#